data_b302e6914cf4d00a4d71833dc4951d60
#
_entry.id   b302e6914cf4d00a4d71833dc4951d60
#
_cell.length_a   1.000
_cell.length_b   1.000
_cell.length_c   1.000
_cell.angle_alpha   90.00
_cell.angle_beta   90.00
_cell.angle_gamma   90.00
#
_symmetry.space_group_name_H-M   'P 1'
#
loop_
_entity.id
_entity.type
_entity.pdbx_description
1 polymer ?
#
loop_
_entity_poly.entity_id
_entity_poly.type
_entity_poly.pdbx_seq_one_letter_code
_entity_poly.pdbx_strand_id
1 'polypeptide(L)'
;MLLPRINFEFIDDYIIDNKKISVIKIPSATHTPVSYKNEIYLRIGSNNKLAKEYPEKLRILWNKTSGFNYEETIVREKLTIEEVLNFLDYRTYFKMKGWDENKTSQQINDEMELDGFIVKEENYKFYKVKALGALLLAHNLKDFNLERKAVRIVIYNGITKSSIREQLEGKKGYAIGFENIIKVLKKYLPQEQRSINGRMEVFEFYPQAIIRELIANAIIHQDLSMTGSEIKIEVYDNRVEITNPGKSVIDLWRFYDCNKSRNEKLAYYMRQLKLCEELGSGIDRIVEISELNNLFTPKFIITNEYVNAKLFREKKFEKMVEEDKINILYYHCCFRYSIEDYMTNSSLRNRFLLDNSKPSTDRISNLIKKAKNMKLIKVGPNKSYIPFWAE
;
A
#
# COMPACT_ATOMS: atom_id res chain seq x y z
N MET A 1 18.31 35.57 4.98
CA MET A 1 18.35 35.02 3.62
C MET A 1 17.93 33.57 3.71
N LEU A 2 17.12 33.08 2.77
CA LEU A 2 16.77 31.66 2.65
C LEU A 2 17.85 30.92 1.86
N LEU A 3 18.28 29.76 2.34
CA LEU A 3 19.24 28.89 1.66
C LEU A 3 18.71 27.43 1.64
N PRO A 4 18.71 26.74 0.49
CA PRO A 4 18.95 27.29 -0.85
C PRO A 4 17.93 28.38 -1.22
N ARG A 5 18.24 29.19 -2.24
CA ARG A 5 17.28 30.18 -2.75
C ARG A 5 16.04 29.47 -3.28
N ILE A 6 14.87 29.95 -2.91
CA ILE A 6 13.61 29.39 -3.35
C ILE A 6 12.98 30.40 -4.32
N ASN A 7 12.61 29.94 -5.50
CA ASN A 7 11.76 30.68 -6.40
C ASN A 7 10.32 30.34 -6.06
N PHE A 8 9.54 31.32 -5.64
CA PHE A 8 8.11 31.17 -5.39
C PHE A 8 7.32 31.94 -6.43
N GLU A 9 6.17 31.43 -6.77
CA GLU A 9 5.22 32.04 -7.70
C GLU A 9 4.17 32.81 -6.90
N PHE A 10 3.94 34.04 -7.28
CA PHE A 10 2.94 34.91 -6.65
C PHE A 10 1.75 35.05 -7.60
N ILE A 11 0.58 34.62 -7.17
CA ILE A 11 -0.66 34.69 -7.95
C ILE A 11 -1.54 35.73 -7.27
N ASP A 12 -1.67 36.90 -7.92
CA ASP A 12 -2.59 37.93 -7.48
C ASP A 12 -3.97 37.75 -8.09
N ASP A 13 -4.98 38.30 -7.42
CA ASP A 13 -6.36 38.34 -7.89
C ASP A 13 -7.08 36.98 -7.98
N TYR A 14 -6.70 36.02 -7.17
CA TYR A 14 -7.48 34.79 -7.04
C TYR A 14 -8.77 35.09 -6.26
N ILE A 15 -9.93 34.75 -6.84
CA ILE A 15 -11.24 35.05 -6.24
C ILE A 15 -11.88 33.78 -5.71
N ILE A 16 -12.15 33.74 -4.39
CA ILE A 16 -12.95 32.69 -3.72
C ILE A 16 -14.07 33.38 -2.96
N ASP A 17 -15.30 32.95 -3.15
CA ASP A 17 -16.50 33.49 -2.45
C ASP A 17 -16.57 35.02 -2.50
N ASN A 18 -16.33 35.61 -3.68
CA ASN A 18 -16.26 37.07 -3.92
C ASN A 18 -15.20 37.83 -3.10
N LYS A 19 -14.22 37.15 -2.52
CA LYS A 19 -13.08 37.78 -1.84
C LYS A 19 -11.81 37.61 -2.66
N LYS A 20 -11.09 38.72 -2.85
CA LYS A 20 -9.75 38.69 -3.44
C LYS A 20 -8.76 38.12 -2.44
N ILE A 21 -8.00 37.11 -2.84
CA ILE A 21 -6.91 36.55 -2.07
C ILE A 21 -5.65 36.49 -2.93
N SER A 22 -4.49 36.70 -2.31
CA SER A 22 -3.19 36.45 -2.93
C SER A 22 -2.68 35.07 -2.53
N VAL A 23 -2.23 34.29 -3.51
CA VAL A 23 -1.71 32.94 -3.30
C VAL A 23 -0.21 32.95 -3.59
N ILE A 24 0.58 32.44 -2.64
CA ILE A 24 2.00 32.20 -2.81
C ILE A 24 2.22 30.70 -2.98
N LYS A 25 2.67 30.30 -4.14
CA LYS A 25 3.04 28.91 -4.43
C LYS A 25 4.51 28.71 -4.12
N ILE A 26 4.79 27.91 -3.08
CA ILE A 26 6.14 27.64 -2.62
C ILE A 26 6.51 26.21 -3.04
N PRO A 27 7.58 26.01 -3.83
CA PRO A 27 8.02 24.67 -4.21
C PRO A 27 8.54 23.90 -3.00
N SER A 28 8.45 22.59 -3.04
CA SER A 28 9.06 21.73 -2.03
C SER A 28 10.58 21.85 -2.06
N ALA A 29 11.21 21.78 -0.90
CA ALA A 29 12.66 21.71 -0.80
C ALA A 29 13.17 20.40 -1.47
N THR A 30 14.24 20.52 -2.25
CA THR A 30 14.93 19.41 -2.93
C THR A 30 16.40 19.41 -2.50
N HIS A 31 16.95 18.21 -2.29
CA HIS A 31 18.33 17.92 -1.88
C HIS A 31 18.73 18.37 -0.46
N THR A 32 18.30 19.54 0.00
CA THR A 32 18.62 20.03 1.35
C THR A 32 17.42 20.76 1.96
N PRO A 33 17.22 20.66 3.30
CA PRO A 33 16.21 21.47 3.97
C PRO A 33 16.50 22.97 3.79
N VAL A 34 15.40 23.74 3.68
CA VAL A 34 15.55 25.20 3.59
C VAL A 34 15.88 25.77 4.96
N SER A 35 16.91 26.60 5.02
CA SER A 35 17.33 27.33 6.22
C SER A 35 17.08 28.85 6.06
N TYR A 36 16.77 29.49 7.18
CA TYR A 36 16.73 30.96 7.28
C TYR A 36 17.77 31.40 8.30
N LYS A 37 18.70 32.26 7.88
CA LYS A 37 19.85 32.67 8.71
C LYS A 37 20.61 31.47 9.29
N ASN A 38 20.87 30.46 8.47
CA ASN A 38 21.56 29.21 8.83
C ASN A 38 20.83 28.33 9.86
N GLU A 39 19.59 28.61 10.19
CA GLU A 39 18.77 27.79 11.08
C GLU A 39 17.60 27.19 10.31
N ILE A 40 17.31 25.92 10.59
CA ILE A 40 16.15 25.20 10.05
C ILE A 40 15.00 25.29 11.03
N TYR A 41 13.81 25.60 10.55
CA TYR A 41 12.61 25.72 11.36
C TYR A 41 11.59 24.64 11.01
N LEU A 42 10.94 24.11 12.02
CA LEU A 42 9.84 23.14 11.90
C LEU A 42 8.55 23.73 12.45
N ARG A 43 7.45 23.43 11.80
CA ARG A 43 6.12 23.73 12.34
C ARG A 43 5.71 22.67 13.35
N ILE A 44 5.61 23.07 14.63
CA ILE A 44 5.17 22.22 15.73
C ILE A 44 3.89 22.82 16.31
N GLY A 45 2.76 22.21 16.00
CA GLY A 45 1.46 22.80 16.32
C GLY A 45 1.28 24.15 15.63
N SER A 46 0.97 25.19 16.39
CA SER A 46 0.81 26.56 15.89
C SER A 46 2.13 27.35 15.80
N ASN A 47 3.26 26.84 16.28
CA ASN A 47 4.51 27.58 16.43
C ASN A 47 5.61 27.09 15.47
N ASN A 48 6.48 28.00 15.04
CA ASN A 48 7.74 27.67 14.38
C ASN A 48 8.82 27.45 15.45
N LYS A 49 9.45 26.29 15.45
CA LYS A 49 10.50 25.88 16.39
C LYS A 49 11.80 25.59 15.66
N LEU A 50 12.93 25.79 16.32
CA LEU A 50 14.23 25.42 15.77
C LEU A 50 14.32 23.89 15.62
N ALA A 51 14.69 23.43 14.43
CA ALA A 51 14.73 22.00 14.13
C ALA A 51 15.75 21.24 14.98
N LYS A 52 16.83 21.90 15.44
CA LYS A 52 17.84 21.32 16.33
C LYS A 52 17.27 20.88 17.69
N GLU A 53 16.15 21.45 18.12
CA GLU A 53 15.45 21.05 19.34
C GLU A 53 14.63 19.75 19.17
N TYR A 54 14.51 19.29 17.92
CA TYR A 54 13.73 18.10 17.53
C TYR A 54 14.54 17.20 16.61
N PRO A 55 15.61 16.52 17.09
CA PRO A 55 16.55 15.76 16.27
C PRO A 55 15.88 14.73 15.36
N GLU A 56 14.87 14.01 15.87
CA GLU A 56 14.14 13.01 15.10
C GLU A 56 13.39 13.62 13.90
N LYS A 57 12.73 14.75 14.11
CA LYS A 57 12.01 15.46 13.03
C LYS A 57 12.97 16.07 12.03
N LEU A 58 14.12 16.55 12.51
CA LEU A 58 15.19 17.07 11.65
C LEU A 58 15.75 15.95 10.79
N ARG A 59 15.99 14.75 11.34
CA ARG A 59 16.42 13.57 10.59
C ARG A 59 15.42 13.18 9.50
N ILE A 60 14.14 13.16 9.84
CA ILE A 60 13.06 12.89 8.87
C ILE A 60 13.06 13.93 7.75
N LEU A 61 13.24 15.22 8.09
CA LEU A 61 13.32 16.27 7.08
C LEU A 61 14.52 16.10 6.15
N TRP A 62 15.71 15.81 6.70
CA TRP A 62 16.89 15.51 5.89
C TRP A 62 16.68 14.31 4.97
N ASN A 63 16.20 13.20 5.49
CA ASN A 63 15.89 12.01 4.68
C ASN A 63 14.92 12.33 3.53
N LYS A 64 13.91 13.15 3.81
CA LYS A 64 12.91 13.55 2.81
C LYS A 64 13.47 14.46 1.72
N THR A 65 14.42 15.34 2.07
CA THR A 65 14.99 16.31 1.12
C THR A 65 16.21 15.81 0.39
N SER A 66 17.03 14.96 1.02
CA SER A 66 18.27 14.43 0.43
C SER A 66 18.06 13.35 -0.62
N GLY A 67 16.82 12.97 -0.92
CA GLY A 67 16.54 11.83 -1.80
C GLY A 67 16.96 10.50 -1.17
N PHE A 68 17.01 10.44 0.17
CA PHE A 68 17.37 9.23 0.89
C PHE A 68 16.46 8.07 0.46
N ASN A 69 17.09 7.06 -0.11
CA ASN A 69 16.42 5.80 -0.47
C ASN A 69 16.87 4.71 0.51
N TYR A 70 15.93 4.25 1.35
CA TYR A 70 16.22 3.19 2.32
C TYR A 70 16.68 1.90 1.65
N GLU A 71 16.16 1.59 0.47
CA GLU A 71 16.49 0.38 -0.29
C GLU A 71 17.99 0.29 -0.63
N GLU A 72 18.67 1.46 -0.74
CA GLU A 72 20.11 1.56 -1.06
C GLU A 72 21.03 1.53 0.18
N THR A 73 20.45 1.57 1.38
CA THR A 73 21.28 1.54 2.60
C THR A 73 22.02 0.22 2.75
N ILE A 74 23.24 0.29 3.21
CA ILE A 74 24.02 -0.92 3.55
C ILE A 74 23.56 -1.44 4.90
N VAL A 75 23.14 -2.70 4.94
CA VAL A 75 22.65 -3.37 6.16
C VAL A 75 23.63 -4.40 6.70
N ARG A 76 24.60 -4.81 5.91
CA ARG A 76 25.70 -5.68 6.33
C ARG A 76 26.91 -5.49 5.44
N GLU A 77 28.11 -5.55 6.04
CA GLU A 77 29.38 -5.30 5.38
C GLU A 77 30.39 -6.41 5.64
N LYS A 78 31.48 -6.40 4.89
CA LYS A 78 32.66 -7.28 5.05
C LYS A 78 32.32 -8.77 4.94
N LEU A 79 31.44 -9.11 4.01
CA LEU A 79 31.04 -10.49 3.75
C LEU A 79 31.90 -11.10 2.64
N THR A 80 32.31 -12.36 2.81
CA THR A 80 32.85 -13.18 1.72
C THR A 80 31.75 -13.61 0.76
N ILE A 81 32.15 -14.16 -0.39
CA ILE A 81 31.19 -14.73 -1.37
C ILE A 81 30.30 -15.78 -0.72
N GLU A 82 30.88 -16.70 0.02
CA GLU A 82 30.17 -17.81 0.68
C GLU A 82 29.18 -17.28 1.72
N GLU A 83 29.56 -16.26 2.47
CA GLU A 83 28.68 -15.65 3.47
C GLU A 83 27.48 -14.96 2.82
N VAL A 84 27.68 -14.22 1.70
CA VAL A 84 26.56 -13.64 0.94
C VAL A 84 25.57 -14.73 0.52
N LEU A 85 26.08 -15.84 -0.06
CA LEU A 85 25.27 -16.96 -0.52
C LEU A 85 24.58 -17.72 0.63
N ASN A 86 25.14 -17.69 1.83
CA ASN A 86 24.53 -18.31 3.03
C ASN A 86 23.43 -17.41 3.65
N PHE A 87 23.53 -16.09 3.51
CA PHE A 87 22.54 -15.17 4.08
C PHE A 87 21.36 -14.89 3.16
N LEU A 88 21.56 -14.97 1.83
CA LEU A 88 20.57 -14.64 0.82
C LEU A 88 20.14 -15.89 0.03
N ASP A 89 18.85 -16.13 -0.10
CA ASP A 89 18.28 -17.26 -0.87
C ASP A 89 18.31 -16.94 -2.38
N TYR A 90 19.52 -16.90 -2.93
CA TYR A 90 19.74 -16.67 -4.35
C TYR A 90 19.14 -17.77 -5.22
N ARG A 91 19.06 -19.02 -4.75
CA ARG A 91 18.55 -20.15 -5.52
C ARG A 91 17.06 -19.97 -5.82
N THR A 92 16.27 -19.66 -4.82
CA THR A 92 14.85 -19.35 -5.00
C THR A 92 14.67 -18.14 -5.92
N TYR A 93 15.49 -17.11 -5.77
CA TYR A 93 15.46 -15.92 -6.61
C TYR A 93 15.72 -16.26 -8.10
N PHE A 94 16.80 -16.97 -8.43
CA PHE A 94 17.11 -17.34 -9.81
C PHE A 94 16.05 -18.26 -10.40
N LYS A 95 15.53 -19.20 -9.60
CA LYS A 95 14.41 -20.04 -10.03
C LYS A 95 13.17 -19.22 -10.39
N MET A 96 12.84 -18.20 -9.60
CA MET A 96 11.71 -17.28 -9.88
C MET A 96 11.96 -16.46 -11.14
N LYS A 97 13.19 -16.09 -11.45
CA LYS A 97 13.59 -15.41 -12.70
C LYS A 97 13.65 -16.37 -13.92
N GLY A 98 13.52 -17.68 -13.71
CA GLY A 98 13.68 -18.68 -14.78
C GLY A 98 15.11 -18.82 -15.26
N TRP A 99 16.11 -18.50 -14.42
CA TRP A 99 17.53 -18.57 -14.76
C TRP A 99 18.13 -19.94 -14.42
N ASP A 100 19.24 -20.29 -15.13
CA ASP A 100 19.99 -21.52 -14.88
C ASP A 100 20.66 -21.48 -13.50
N GLU A 101 20.48 -22.56 -12.73
CA GLU A 101 21.06 -22.73 -11.40
C GLU A 101 22.56 -23.13 -11.45
N ASN A 102 23.11 -23.46 -12.63
CA ASN A 102 24.48 -23.99 -12.80
C ASN A 102 25.57 -22.92 -12.89
N LYS A 103 25.38 -21.76 -12.23
CA LYS A 103 26.36 -20.68 -12.23
C LYS A 103 27.37 -20.84 -11.10
N THR A 104 28.59 -20.35 -11.33
CA THR A 104 29.61 -20.26 -10.26
C THR A 104 29.21 -19.22 -9.22
N SER A 105 29.76 -19.35 -7.99
CA SER A 105 29.52 -18.37 -6.91
C SER A 105 29.85 -16.93 -7.35
N GLN A 106 30.91 -16.76 -8.14
CA GLN A 106 31.27 -15.44 -8.65
C GLN A 106 30.20 -14.90 -9.63
N GLN A 107 29.76 -15.71 -10.58
CA GLN A 107 28.70 -15.29 -11.51
C GLN A 107 27.41 -14.95 -10.82
N ILE A 108 27.04 -15.69 -9.76
CA ILE A 108 25.87 -15.43 -8.95
C ILE A 108 25.99 -14.06 -8.28
N ASN A 109 27.15 -13.76 -7.67
CA ASN A 109 27.35 -12.47 -7.02
C ASN A 109 27.41 -11.30 -8.01
N ASP A 110 28.03 -11.47 -9.17
CA ASP A 110 28.06 -10.45 -10.22
C ASP A 110 26.63 -10.10 -10.69
N GLU A 111 25.76 -11.09 -10.86
CA GLU A 111 24.34 -10.86 -11.19
C GLU A 111 23.58 -10.17 -10.04
N MET A 112 23.82 -10.56 -8.78
CA MET A 112 23.19 -9.89 -7.62
C MET A 112 23.71 -8.46 -7.45
N GLU A 113 24.92 -8.15 -7.86
CA GLU A 113 25.46 -6.79 -7.91
C GLU A 113 24.78 -5.97 -9.02
N LEU A 114 24.61 -6.55 -10.21
CA LEU A 114 23.87 -5.92 -11.32
C LEU A 114 22.41 -5.61 -10.95
N ASP A 115 21.77 -6.53 -10.23
CA ASP A 115 20.42 -6.34 -9.70
C ASP A 115 20.39 -5.33 -8.52
N GLY A 116 21.55 -4.86 -8.05
CA GLY A 116 21.66 -3.85 -7.00
C GLY A 116 21.38 -4.35 -5.58
N PHE A 117 21.49 -5.65 -5.32
CA PHE A 117 21.26 -6.26 -3.99
C PHE A 117 22.50 -6.22 -3.12
N ILE A 118 23.67 -6.31 -3.74
CA ILE A 118 24.97 -6.26 -3.09
C ILE A 118 25.87 -5.25 -3.78
N VAL A 119 26.96 -4.90 -3.13
CA VAL A 119 28.03 -4.04 -3.68
C VAL A 119 29.35 -4.67 -3.33
N LYS A 120 30.21 -4.80 -4.32
CA LYS A 120 31.59 -5.25 -4.14
C LYS A 120 32.44 -4.13 -3.52
N GLU A 121 33.28 -4.45 -2.55
CA GLU A 121 34.21 -3.47 -1.99
C GLU A 121 35.41 -3.22 -2.95
N GLU A 122 36.06 -2.07 -2.83
CA GLU A 122 37.16 -1.64 -3.71
C GLU A 122 38.31 -2.66 -3.73
N ASN A 123 38.55 -3.38 -2.63
CA ASN A 123 39.61 -4.42 -2.53
C ASN A 123 39.20 -5.76 -3.17
N TYR A 124 37.98 -5.88 -3.72
CA TYR A 124 37.40 -7.05 -4.39
C TYR A 124 37.37 -8.35 -3.55
N LYS A 125 37.62 -8.28 -2.25
CA LYS A 125 37.59 -9.47 -1.37
C LYS A 125 36.28 -9.59 -0.61
N PHE A 126 35.58 -8.48 -0.38
CA PHE A 126 34.41 -8.42 0.43
C PHE A 126 33.24 -7.77 -0.31
N TYR A 127 32.04 -8.06 0.18
CA TYR A 127 30.79 -7.54 -0.33
C TYR A 127 30.02 -6.84 0.80
N LYS A 128 29.17 -5.90 0.41
CA LYS A 128 28.18 -5.26 1.27
C LYS A 128 26.78 -5.62 0.77
N VAL A 129 25.88 -5.91 1.67
CA VAL A 129 24.48 -6.19 1.33
C VAL A 129 23.66 -4.93 1.53
N LYS A 130 22.91 -4.55 0.50
CA LYS A 130 21.95 -3.46 0.56
C LYS A 130 20.63 -3.92 1.20
N ALA A 131 19.89 -2.96 1.79
CA ALA A 131 18.58 -3.25 2.38
C ALA A 131 17.63 -3.91 1.37
N LEU A 132 17.65 -3.49 0.09
CA LEU A 132 16.84 -4.10 -0.96
C LEU A 132 17.10 -5.61 -1.08
N GLY A 133 18.38 -6.02 -1.16
CA GLY A 133 18.75 -7.44 -1.26
C GLY A 133 18.30 -8.24 -0.04
N ALA A 134 18.55 -7.72 1.17
CA ALA A 134 18.13 -8.37 2.40
C ALA A 134 16.60 -8.45 2.52
N LEU A 135 15.87 -7.35 2.23
CA LEU A 135 14.40 -7.30 2.28
C LEU A 135 13.73 -8.27 1.30
N LEU A 136 14.36 -8.53 0.15
CA LEU A 136 13.82 -9.48 -0.83
C LEU A 136 14.24 -10.92 -0.55
N LEU A 137 15.54 -11.15 -0.25
CA LEU A 137 16.16 -12.46 -0.39
C LEU A 137 16.68 -13.07 0.92
N ALA A 138 16.64 -12.37 2.07
CA ALA A 138 17.20 -12.91 3.30
C ALA A 138 16.57 -14.25 3.69
N HIS A 139 17.40 -15.23 4.06
CA HIS A 139 16.93 -16.43 4.75
C HIS A 139 16.32 -16.07 6.11
N ASN A 140 16.92 -15.08 6.78
CA ASN A 140 16.41 -14.52 8.03
C ASN A 140 16.72 -13.02 8.11
N LEU A 141 15.69 -12.19 8.15
CA LEU A 141 15.80 -10.74 8.26
C LEU A 141 16.55 -10.27 9.51
N LYS A 142 16.54 -11.09 10.58
CA LYS A 142 17.27 -10.79 11.81
C LYS A 142 18.78 -10.70 11.60
N ASP A 143 19.34 -11.45 10.65
CA ASP A 143 20.78 -11.42 10.34
C ASP A 143 21.25 -10.05 9.79
N PHE A 144 20.27 -9.22 9.41
CA PHE A 144 20.48 -7.87 8.87
C PHE A 144 19.90 -6.77 9.77
N ASN A 145 19.49 -7.09 11.00
CA ASN A 145 18.76 -6.20 11.92
C ASN A 145 17.46 -5.64 11.32
N LEU A 146 16.80 -6.44 10.47
CA LEU A 146 15.55 -6.10 9.78
C LEU A 146 14.36 -6.93 10.26
N GLU A 147 14.42 -7.56 11.42
CA GLU A 147 13.34 -8.41 11.96
C GLU A 147 12.00 -7.66 12.09
N ARG A 148 12.05 -6.35 12.37
CA ARG A 148 10.87 -5.49 12.44
C ARG A 148 10.25 -5.15 11.07
N LYS A 149 10.90 -5.53 9.99
CA LYS A 149 10.33 -5.44 8.64
C LYS A 149 9.60 -6.72 8.22
N ALA A 150 9.72 -7.79 8.99
CA ALA A 150 8.99 -9.02 8.73
C ALA A 150 7.48 -8.83 8.83
N VAL A 151 6.73 -9.64 8.06
CA VAL A 151 5.26 -9.65 8.13
C VAL A 151 4.83 -10.44 9.37
N ARG A 152 4.01 -9.83 10.22
CA ARG A 152 3.39 -10.47 11.37
C ARG A 152 1.93 -10.83 11.07
N ILE A 153 1.52 -12.05 11.40
CA ILE A 153 0.15 -12.52 11.28
C ILE A 153 -0.39 -12.77 12.69
N VAL A 154 -1.54 -12.19 13.00
CA VAL A 154 -2.23 -12.40 14.29
C VAL A 154 -3.65 -12.89 14.02
N ILE A 155 -3.99 -14.02 14.59
CA ILE A 155 -5.31 -14.62 14.50
C ILE A 155 -6.03 -14.41 15.83
N TYR A 156 -7.19 -13.81 15.79
CA TYR A 156 -8.02 -13.56 16.98
C TYR A 156 -9.20 -14.52 17.06
N ASN A 157 -9.62 -14.83 18.29
CA ASN A 157 -10.93 -15.43 18.54
C ASN A 157 -11.97 -14.30 18.63
N GLY A 158 -12.97 -14.35 17.76
CA GLY A 158 -14.04 -13.35 17.72
C GLY A 158 -13.70 -12.10 16.91
N ILE A 159 -14.32 -10.99 17.25
CA ILE A 159 -14.30 -9.74 16.46
C ILE A 159 -13.44 -8.64 17.08
N THR A 160 -12.79 -8.90 18.21
CA THR A 160 -11.97 -7.95 18.98
C THR A 160 -10.55 -8.48 19.19
N LYS A 161 -9.63 -7.61 19.61
CA LYS A 161 -8.23 -7.97 19.92
C LYS A 161 -8.04 -8.64 21.29
N SER A 162 -9.10 -8.90 22.05
CA SER A 162 -9.03 -9.35 23.42
C SER A 162 -8.52 -10.79 23.59
N SER A 163 -8.70 -11.64 22.57
CA SER A 163 -8.29 -13.05 22.63
C SER A 163 -7.50 -13.42 21.38
N ILE A 164 -6.20 -13.60 21.54
CA ILE A 164 -5.31 -14.08 20.49
C ILE A 164 -5.38 -15.61 20.45
N ARG A 165 -5.71 -16.14 19.28
CA ARG A 165 -5.66 -17.59 19.02
C ARG A 165 -4.25 -18.03 18.66
N GLU A 166 -3.58 -17.26 17.78
CA GLU A 166 -2.24 -17.57 17.29
C GLU A 166 -1.53 -16.32 16.81
N GLN A 167 -0.21 -16.29 16.95
CA GLN A 167 0.64 -15.24 16.44
C GLN A 167 1.83 -15.87 15.71
N LEU A 168 2.05 -15.44 14.47
CA LEU A 168 3.10 -15.94 13.60
C LEU A 168 3.96 -14.75 13.12
N GLU A 169 5.28 -14.91 13.22
CA GLU A 169 6.24 -13.92 12.74
C GLU A 169 6.96 -14.45 11.51
N GLY A 170 6.95 -13.68 10.45
CA GLY A 170 7.78 -13.93 9.29
C GLY A 170 9.26 -13.79 9.66
N LYS A 171 10.13 -14.50 8.94
CA LYS A 171 11.58 -14.42 9.12
C LYS A 171 12.30 -14.11 7.82
N LYS A 172 11.75 -14.57 6.72
CA LYS A 172 12.36 -14.50 5.38
C LYS A 172 12.13 -13.15 4.72
N GLY A 173 12.98 -12.82 3.78
CA GLY A 173 12.77 -11.71 2.85
C GLY A 173 11.47 -11.86 2.07
N TYR A 174 10.95 -10.75 1.58
CA TYR A 174 9.60 -10.69 1.00
C TYR A 174 9.43 -11.61 -0.20
N ALA A 175 10.37 -11.64 -1.14
CA ALA A 175 10.24 -12.50 -2.31
C ALA A 175 10.22 -13.98 -1.93
N ILE A 176 11.08 -14.38 -1.00
CA ILE A 176 11.24 -15.78 -0.58
C ILE A 176 10.12 -16.22 0.37
N GLY A 177 9.57 -15.29 1.15
CA GLY A 177 8.55 -15.57 2.16
C GLY A 177 7.11 -15.44 1.67
N PHE A 178 6.87 -14.75 0.54
CA PHE A 178 5.54 -14.33 0.10
C PHE A 178 4.52 -15.46 -0.02
N GLU A 179 4.88 -16.50 -0.77
CA GLU A 179 3.98 -17.65 -0.98
C GLU A 179 3.66 -18.41 0.32
N ASN A 180 4.62 -18.43 1.25
CA ASN A 180 4.37 -19.05 2.55
C ASN A 180 3.39 -18.22 3.39
N ILE A 181 3.45 -16.88 3.34
CA ILE A 181 2.47 -16.00 3.99
C ILE A 181 1.07 -16.31 3.48
N ILE A 182 0.89 -16.40 2.15
CA ILE A 182 -0.41 -16.72 1.53
C ILE A 182 -0.88 -18.12 1.96
N LYS A 183 0.00 -19.11 1.91
CA LYS A 183 -0.32 -20.49 2.32
C LYS A 183 -0.75 -20.59 3.78
N VAL A 184 -0.08 -19.86 4.67
CA VAL A 184 -0.42 -19.79 6.09
C VAL A 184 -1.78 -19.14 6.28
N LEU A 185 -2.01 -17.98 5.68
CA LEU A 185 -3.29 -17.26 5.79
C LEU A 185 -4.47 -18.11 5.30
N LYS A 186 -4.32 -18.84 4.21
CA LYS A 186 -5.38 -19.71 3.66
C LYS A 186 -5.94 -20.70 4.69
N LYS A 187 -5.15 -21.11 5.69
CA LYS A 187 -5.59 -22.03 6.75
C LYS A 187 -6.56 -21.38 7.76
N TYR A 188 -6.50 -20.05 7.88
CA TYR A 188 -7.27 -19.29 8.89
C TYR A 188 -8.37 -18.45 8.30
N LEU A 189 -8.37 -18.25 6.98
CA LEU A 189 -9.44 -17.52 6.30
C LEU A 189 -10.71 -18.35 6.28
N PRO A 190 -11.86 -17.79 6.68
CA PRO A 190 -13.13 -18.51 6.67
C PRO A 190 -13.56 -18.84 5.24
N GLN A 191 -14.02 -20.06 5.07
CA GLN A 191 -14.58 -20.61 3.84
C GLN A 191 -15.94 -21.23 4.15
N GLU A 192 -16.83 -21.27 3.16
CA GLU A 192 -18.16 -21.86 3.28
C GLU A 192 -18.42 -22.74 2.08
N GLN A 193 -19.05 -23.90 2.31
CA GLN A 193 -19.55 -24.72 1.22
C GLN A 193 -20.96 -24.19 0.84
N ARG A 194 -21.10 -23.75 -0.39
CA ARG A 194 -22.37 -23.26 -0.95
C ARG A 194 -22.82 -24.15 -2.13
N SER A 195 -24.12 -24.39 -2.21
CA SER A 195 -24.69 -25.04 -3.41
C SER A 195 -24.87 -23.96 -4.49
N ILE A 196 -24.07 -24.04 -5.55
CA ILE A 196 -24.14 -23.16 -6.70
C ILE A 196 -24.55 -24.02 -7.89
N ASN A 197 -25.68 -23.74 -8.50
CA ASN A 197 -26.24 -24.52 -9.63
C ASN A 197 -26.31 -26.03 -9.35
N GLY A 198 -26.64 -26.43 -8.12
CA GLY A 198 -26.76 -27.83 -7.71
C GLY A 198 -25.44 -28.55 -7.42
N ARG A 199 -24.32 -27.85 -7.47
CA ARG A 199 -23.00 -28.37 -7.07
C ARG A 199 -22.52 -27.70 -5.80
N MET A 200 -21.88 -28.49 -4.93
CA MET A 200 -21.24 -27.94 -3.73
C MET A 200 -19.89 -27.34 -4.12
N GLU A 201 -19.76 -26.02 -3.96
CA GLU A 201 -18.55 -25.27 -4.24
C GLU A 201 -18.06 -24.56 -2.98
N VAL A 202 -16.73 -24.39 -2.88
CA VAL A 202 -16.12 -23.63 -1.78
C VAL A 202 -16.22 -22.15 -2.10
N PHE A 203 -16.99 -21.44 -1.30
CA PHE A 203 -17.09 -19.99 -1.38
C PHE A 203 -16.02 -19.35 -0.48
N GLU A 204 -15.12 -18.58 -1.08
CA GLU A 204 -14.09 -17.82 -0.38
C GLU A 204 -14.59 -16.38 -0.13
N PHE A 205 -14.81 -16.01 1.15
CA PHE A 205 -15.15 -14.64 1.50
C PHE A 205 -14.03 -13.64 1.20
N TYR A 206 -12.80 -14.15 1.13
CA TYR A 206 -11.59 -13.39 0.86
C TYR A 206 -10.80 -14.06 -0.26
N PRO A 207 -11.11 -13.77 -1.53
CA PRO A 207 -10.42 -14.37 -2.66
C PRO A 207 -8.91 -14.20 -2.55
N GLN A 208 -8.18 -15.26 -2.82
CA GLN A 208 -6.72 -15.27 -2.69
C GLN A 208 -6.06 -14.14 -3.51
N ALA A 209 -6.60 -13.80 -4.67
CA ALA A 209 -6.09 -12.71 -5.51
C ALA A 209 -6.16 -11.35 -4.78
N ILE A 210 -7.27 -11.04 -4.08
CA ILE A 210 -7.42 -9.81 -3.30
C ILE A 210 -6.41 -9.78 -2.14
N ILE A 211 -6.27 -10.88 -1.41
CA ILE A 211 -5.33 -10.98 -0.28
C ILE A 211 -3.88 -10.80 -0.75
N ARG A 212 -3.49 -11.46 -1.84
CA ARG A 212 -2.15 -11.33 -2.44
C ARG A 212 -1.84 -9.88 -2.76
N GLU A 213 -2.74 -9.23 -3.46
CA GLU A 213 -2.56 -7.85 -3.89
C GLU A 213 -2.48 -6.87 -2.72
N LEU A 214 -3.33 -7.01 -1.72
CA LEU A 214 -3.28 -6.16 -0.52
C LEU A 214 -1.98 -6.36 0.30
N ILE A 215 -1.46 -7.58 0.37
CA ILE A 215 -0.18 -7.86 1.05
C ILE A 215 0.98 -7.27 0.23
N ALA A 216 0.98 -7.45 -1.08
CA ALA A 216 2.00 -6.86 -1.95
C ALA A 216 2.00 -5.33 -1.83
N ASN A 217 0.82 -4.70 -1.86
CA ASN A 217 0.68 -3.25 -1.64
C ASN A 217 1.20 -2.82 -0.27
N ALA A 218 0.91 -3.57 0.79
CA ALA A 218 1.44 -3.28 2.13
C ALA A 218 2.98 -3.33 2.16
N ILE A 219 3.60 -4.29 1.47
CA ILE A 219 5.06 -4.41 1.35
C ILE A 219 5.64 -3.24 0.54
N ILE A 220 5.07 -2.93 -0.61
CA ILE A 220 5.59 -1.91 -1.53
C ILE A 220 5.43 -0.49 -0.95
N HIS A 221 4.34 -0.22 -0.26
CA HIS A 221 4.00 1.14 0.19
C HIS A 221 4.38 1.44 1.64
N GLN A 222 4.97 0.49 2.38
CA GLN A 222 5.44 0.74 3.75
C GLN A 222 6.52 1.82 3.79
N ASP A 223 6.60 2.53 4.90
CA ASP A 223 7.72 3.41 5.17
C ASP A 223 8.86 2.63 5.84
N LEU A 224 9.86 2.26 5.04
CA LEU A 224 11.01 1.49 5.51
C LEU A 224 11.88 2.25 6.52
N SER A 225 11.78 3.57 6.57
CA SER A 225 12.53 4.40 7.52
C SER A 225 11.94 4.40 8.94
N MET A 226 10.67 3.99 9.08
CA MET A 226 10.02 3.89 10.40
C MET A 226 10.57 2.72 11.19
N THR A 227 11.02 2.98 12.41
CA THR A 227 11.50 1.97 13.36
C THR A 227 10.36 1.51 14.29
N GLY A 228 10.47 0.30 14.83
CA GLY A 228 9.52 -0.23 15.81
C GLY A 228 8.13 -0.60 15.26
N SER A 229 7.93 -0.51 13.94
CA SER A 229 6.68 -0.84 13.27
C SER A 229 6.90 -1.90 12.20
N GLU A 230 5.88 -2.72 11.97
CA GLU A 230 5.92 -3.87 11.07
C GLU A 230 4.65 -3.94 10.23
N ILE A 231 4.69 -4.69 9.14
CA ILE A 231 3.48 -5.06 8.40
C ILE A 231 2.72 -6.08 9.24
N LYS A 232 1.45 -5.81 9.51
CA LYS A 232 0.60 -6.66 10.32
C LYS A 232 -0.62 -7.12 9.55
N ILE A 233 -0.87 -8.43 9.57
CA ILE A 233 -2.08 -9.05 9.05
C ILE A 233 -2.86 -9.58 10.24
N GLU A 234 -4.06 -9.07 10.45
CA GLU A 234 -4.93 -9.41 11.58
C GLU A 234 -6.19 -10.09 11.05
N VAL A 235 -6.40 -11.34 11.45
CA VAL A 235 -7.56 -12.15 11.04
C VAL A 235 -8.54 -12.24 12.20
N TYR A 236 -9.80 -11.83 11.95
CA TYR A 236 -10.92 -11.89 12.88
C TYR A 236 -12.05 -12.75 12.29
N ASP A 237 -13.03 -13.14 13.08
CA ASP A 237 -14.16 -13.94 12.59
C ASP A 237 -14.96 -13.24 11.48
N ASN A 238 -14.98 -11.89 11.46
CA ASN A 238 -15.81 -11.09 10.56
C ASN A 238 -15.03 -10.23 9.56
N ARG A 239 -13.70 -10.19 9.63
CA ARG A 239 -12.86 -9.38 8.75
C ARG A 239 -11.39 -9.78 8.78
N VAL A 240 -10.67 -9.30 7.78
CA VAL A 240 -9.19 -9.30 7.74
C VAL A 240 -8.73 -7.85 7.66
N GLU A 241 -7.70 -7.50 8.43
CA GLU A 241 -7.05 -6.19 8.39
C GLU A 241 -5.58 -6.36 7.99
N ILE A 242 -5.13 -5.58 7.03
CA ILE A 242 -3.72 -5.54 6.60
C ILE A 242 -3.22 -4.13 6.80
N THR A 243 -2.23 -3.98 7.67
CA THR A 243 -1.68 -2.68 8.07
C THR A 243 -0.22 -2.58 7.66
N ASN A 244 0.16 -1.49 7.01
CA ASN A 244 1.56 -1.17 6.75
C ASN A 244 1.95 0.17 7.39
N PRO A 245 3.19 0.29 7.88
CA PRO A 245 3.71 1.53 8.44
C PRO A 245 3.82 2.63 7.39
N GLY A 246 3.59 3.86 7.81
CA GLY A 246 3.77 5.06 7.01
C GLY A 246 2.48 5.65 6.46
N LYS A 247 2.47 6.96 6.30
CA LYS A 247 1.37 7.70 5.67
C LYS A 247 1.32 7.37 4.18
N SER A 248 0.13 7.26 3.59
CA SER A 248 0.00 7.13 2.15
C SER A 248 0.62 8.32 1.41
N VAL A 249 1.24 8.05 0.26
CA VAL A 249 1.76 9.06 -0.67
C VAL A 249 0.70 9.54 -1.68
N ILE A 250 -0.44 8.86 -1.71
CA ILE A 250 -1.59 9.15 -2.57
C ILE A 250 -2.80 9.40 -1.67
N ASP A 251 -3.71 10.27 -2.10
CA ASP A 251 -5.00 10.48 -1.44
C ASP A 251 -5.86 9.22 -1.51
N LEU A 252 -6.66 8.95 -0.46
CA LEU A 252 -7.52 7.77 -0.35
C LEU A 252 -8.41 7.57 -1.58
N TRP A 253 -9.06 8.63 -2.03
CA TRP A 253 -10.02 8.59 -3.14
C TRP A 253 -9.37 8.60 -4.53
N ARG A 254 -8.02 8.56 -4.57
CA ARG A 254 -7.21 8.48 -5.79
C ARG A 254 -6.49 7.12 -5.93
N PHE A 255 -6.78 6.14 -5.06
CA PHE A 255 -6.17 4.82 -5.13
C PHE A 255 -6.53 4.05 -6.40
N TYR A 256 -7.67 4.35 -7.01
CA TYR A 256 -8.12 3.71 -8.24
C TYR A 256 -7.40 4.26 -9.50
N ASP A 257 -7.11 5.54 -9.54
CA ASP A 257 -6.63 6.23 -10.74
C ASP A 257 -5.17 6.71 -10.66
N CYS A 258 -4.54 6.66 -9.48
CA CYS A 258 -3.18 7.10 -9.26
C CYS A 258 -2.27 5.99 -8.78
N ASN A 259 -1.12 5.87 -9.43
CA ASN A 259 -0.09 4.91 -9.10
C ASN A 259 1.20 5.62 -8.70
N LYS A 260 1.60 5.49 -7.44
CA LYS A 260 2.88 6.00 -6.95
C LYS A 260 3.42 5.08 -5.87
N SER A 261 4.51 4.40 -6.15
CA SER A 261 5.20 3.55 -5.19
C SER A 261 6.11 4.38 -4.28
N ARG A 262 6.16 4.04 -2.98
CA ARG A 262 7.13 4.62 -2.06
C ARG A 262 8.51 3.98 -2.25
N ASN A 263 8.55 2.66 -2.40
CA ASN A 263 9.74 1.85 -2.57
C ASN A 263 9.78 1.34 -4.02
N GLU A 264 10.37 2.14 -4.92
CA GLU A 264 10.28 1.90 -6.36
C GLU A 264 11.02 0.64 -6.80
N LYS A 265 12.22 0.39 -6.24
CA LYS A 265 13.01 -0.80 -6.57
C LYS A 265 12.37 -2.08 -6.02
N LEU A 266 11.88 -2.03 -4.78
CA LEU A 266 11.13 -3.14 -4.19
C LEU A 266 9.89 -3.48 -5.04
N ALA A 267 9.12 -2.46 -5.46
CA ALA A 267 7.99 -2.62 -6.35
C ALA A 267 8.39 -3.23 -7.70
N TYR A 268 9.50 -2.77 -8.27
CA TYR A 268 10.02 -3.32 -9.53
C TYR A 268 10.31 -4.82 -9.41
N TYR A 269 11.06 -5.24 -8.37
CA TYR A 269 11.38 -6.66 -8.19
C TYR A 269 10.17 -7.51 -7.82
N MET A 270 9.25 -7.01 -7.00
CA MET A 270 8.01 -7.71 -6.68
C MET A 270 7.21 -8.01 -7.95
N ARG A 271 7.14 -7.08 -8.90
CA ARG A 271 6.50 -7.28 -10.22
C ARG A 271 7.27 -8.27 -11.09
N GLN A 272 8.60 -8.09 -11.24
CA GLN A 272 9.44 -8.98 -12.04
C GLN A 272 9.34 -10.44 -11.58
N LEU A 273 9.21 -10.66 -10.28
CA LEU A 273 9.03 -11.98 -9.67
C LEU A 273 7.58 -12.46 -9.65
N LYS A 274 6.65 -11.74 -10.30
CA LYS A 274 5.21 -12.05 -10.40
C LYS A 274 4.52 -12.23 -9.04
N LEU A 275 4.95 -11.48 -8.04
CA LEU A 275 4.37 -11.48 -6.70
C LEU A 275 3.20 -10.50 -6.56
N CYS A 276 3.12 -9.52 -7.42
CA CYS A 276 2.03 -8.56 -7.56
C CYS A 276 1.77 -8.26 -9.04
N GLU A 277 0.67 -7.54 -9.31
CA GLU A 277 0.28 -7.16 -10.66
C GLU A 277 1.27 -6.19 -11.32
N GLU A 278 1.30 -6.23 -12.65
CA GLU A 278 2.06 -5.30 -13.47
C GLU A 278 1.31 -3.96 -13.58
N LEU A 279 2.06 -2.86 -13.80
CA LEU A 279 1.54 -1.53 -14.17
C LEU A 279 0.56 -0.84 -13.20
N GLY A 280 0.50 -1.24 -11.93
CA GLY A 280 -0.27 -0.49 -10.93
C GLY A 280 -1.79 -0.72 -10.97
N SER A 281 -2.26 -1.76 -11.64
CA SER A 281 -3.67 -2.17 -11.74
C SER A 281 -4.17 -2.94 -10.50
N GLY A 282 -3.40 -3.01 -9.42
CA GLY A 282 -3.73 -3.84 -8.26
C GLY A 282 -5.05 -3.46 -7.59
N ILE A 283 -5.33 -2.17 -7.40
CA ILE A 283 -6.60 -1.72 -6.81
C ILE A 283 -7.76 -1.96 -7.78
N ASP A 284 -7.55 -1.72 -9.07
CA ASP A 284 -8.57 -1.94 -10.11
C ASP A 284 -9.01 -3.40 -10.11
N ARG A 285 -8.05 -4.33 -10.06
CA ARG A 285 -8.32 -5.77 -9.98
C ARG A 285 -9.02 -6.17 -8.69
N ILE A 286 -8.63 -5.61 -7.55
CA ILE A 286 -9.34 -5.82 -6.28
C ILE A 286 -10.80 -5.40 -6.40
N VAL A 287 -11.05 -4.22 -6.98
CA VAL A 287 -12.40 -3.68 -7.18
C VAL A 287 -13.17 -4.54 -8.17
N GLU A 288 -12.59 -4.90 -9.31
CA GLU A 288 -13.21 -5.78 -10.30
C GLU A 288 -13.64 -7.12 -9.69
N ILE A 289 -12.74 -7.82 -8.98
CA ILE A 289 -13.07 -9.09 -8.31
C ILE A 289 -14.19 -8.88 -7.28
N SER A 290 -14.16 -7.77 -6.54
CA SER A 290 -15.21 -7.46 -5.56
C SER A 290 -16.56 -7.18 -6.21
N GLU A 291 -16.59 -6.50 -7.36
CA GLU A 291 -17.80 -6.21 -8.14
C GLU A 291 -18.39 -7.48 -8.76
N LEU A 292 -17.58 -8.26 -9.47
CA LEU A 292 -18.01 -9.47 -10.16
C LEU A 292 -18.52 -10.57 -9.21
N ASN A 293 -17.97 -10.66 -8.01
CA ASN A 293 -18.37 -11.65 -7.00
C ASN A 293 -19.27 -11.08 -5.91
N ASN A 294 -19.71 -9.85 -6.04
CA ASN A 294 -20.57 -9.15 -5.08
C ASN A 294 -20.01 -9.14 -3.65
N LEU A 295 -18.69 -9.05 -3.54
CA LEU A 295 -17.97 -9.01 -2.28
C LEU A 295 -17.90 -7.59 -1.71
N PHE A 296 -17.59 -7.49 -0.43
CA PHE A 296 -17.31 -6.20 0.21
C PHE A 296 -16.02 -5.60 -0.36
N THR A 297 -16.11 -4.41 -0.97
CA THR A 297 -14.92 -3.71 -1.47
C THR A 297 -14.04 -3.28 -0.29
N PRO A 298 -12.72 -3.50 -0.33
CA PRO A 298 -11.83 -3.13 0.78
C PRO A 298 -12.00 -1.67 1.20
N LYS A 299 -12.03 -1.44 2.51
CA LYS A 299 -12.03 -0.10 3.09
C LYS A 299 -10.63 0.24 3.54
N PHE A 300 -10.11 1.36 3.07
CA PHE A 300 -8.81 1.85 3.49
C PHE A 300 -8.95 2.94 4.56
N ILE A 301 -8.09 2.88 5.56
CA ILE A 301 -7.95 3.91 6.60
C ILE A 301 -6.53 4.43 6.54
N ILE A 302 -6.40 5.75 6.33
CA ILE A 302 -5.12 6.43 6.26
C ILE A 302 -4.95 7.30 7.49
N THR A 303 -3.82 7.12 8.16
CA THR A 303 -3.38 7.99 9.25
C THR A 303 -2.01 8.59 8.90
N ASN A 304 -1.46 9.40 9.80
CA ASN A 304 -0.09 9.89 9.63
C ASN A 304 0.97 8.80 9.88
N GLU A 305 0.60 7.66 10.47
CA GLU A 305 1.51 6.62 10.92
C GLU A 305 1.36 5.31 10.16
N TYR A 306 0.18 5.04 9.62
CA TYR A 306 -0.08 3.77 8.91
C TYR A 306 -1.21 3.90 7.88
N VAL A 307 -1.23 2.94 6.97
CA VAL A 307 -2.37 2.61 6.11
C VAL A 307 -2.90 1.25 6.52
N ASN A 308 -4.22 1.13 6.69
CA ASN A 308 -4.89 -0.11 7.05
C ASN A 308 -5.95 -0.43 6.00
N ALA A 309 -5.84 -1.59 5.36
CA ALA A 309 -6.85 -2.14 4.47
C ALA A 309 -7.73 -3.13 5.23
N LYS A 310 -9.04 -2.91 5.24
CA LYS A 310 -10.03 -3.79 5.89
C LYS A 310 -10.89 -4.49 4.87
N LEU A 311 -10.89 -5.79 4.92
CA LEU A 311 -11.79 -6.68 4.20
C LEU A 311 -12.83 -7.22 5.16
N PHE A 312 -14.08 -6.87 4.95
CA PHE A 312 -15.18 -7.42 5.76
C PHE A 312 -15.77 -8.66 5.08
N ARG A 313 -16.18 -9.62 5.89
CA ARG A 313 -17.12 -10.65 5.48
C ARG A 313 -18.44 -10.01 5.07
N GLU A 314 -19.28 -10.71 4.33
CA GLU A 314 -20.59 -10.21 3.88
C GLU A 314 -21.35 -9.43 4.96
N LYS A 315 -21.87 -8.26 4.58
CA LYS A 315 -22.79 -7.47 5.37
C LYS A 315 -24.01 -7.11 4.52
N LYS A 316 -25.22 -7.35 5.04
CA LYS A 316 -26.43 -6.82 4.42
C LYS A 316 -26.43 -5.29 4.48
N PHE A 317 -27.05 -4.64 3.51
CA PHE A 317 -27.10 -3.17 3.39
C PHE A 317 -27.54 -2.49 4.69
N GLU A 318 -28.54 -3.05 5.39
CA GLU A 318 -29.09 -2.50 6.65
C GLU A 318 -28.07 -2.52 7.79
N LYS A 319 -27.13 -3.46 7.77
CA LYS A 319 -26.07 -3.61 8.79
C LYS A 319 -24.79 -2.85 8.46
N MET A 320 -24.70 -2.25 7.27
CA MET A 320 -23.56 -1.43 6.87
C MET A 320 -23.65 -0.03 7.49
N VAL A 321 -22.56 0.48 8.02
CA VAL A 321 -22.45 1.89 8.38
C VAL A 321 -22.39 2.74 7.11
N GLU A 322 -22.71 4.02 7.22
CA GLU A 322 -22.78 4.91 6.06
C GLU A 322 -21.47 5.00 5.29
N GLU A 323 -20.35 5.06 5.99
CA GLU A 323 -19.02 5.08 5.38
C GLU A 323 -18.75 3.84 4.51
N ASP A 324 -19.18 2.66 4.95
CA ASP A 324 -19.04 1.42 4.17
C ASP A 324 -19.85 1.50 2.87
N LYS A 325 -21.07 2.07 2.93
CA LYS A 325 -21.92 2.29 1.76
C LYS A 325 -21.32 3.28 0.78
N ILE A 326 -20.77 4.37 1.27
CA ILE A 326 -20.06 5.38 0.44
C ILE A 326 -18.84 4.76 -0.22
N ASN A 327 -18.06 3.96 0.51
CA ASN A 327 -16.89 3.26 -0.04
C ASN A 327 -17.26 2.34 -1.20
N ILE A 328 -18.30 1.51 -1.02
CA ILE A 328 -18.80 0.61 -2.09
C ILE A 328 -19.33 1.43 -3.27
N LEU A 329 -20.13 2.46 -3.02
CA LEU A 329 -20.64 3.35 -4.08
C LEU A 329 -19.49 3.96 -4.90
N TYR A 330 -18.47 4.49 -4.24
CA TYR A 330 -17.36 5.13 -4.91
C TYR A 330 -16.61 4.16 -5.84
N TYR A 331 -16.21 2.99 -5.33
CA TYR A 331 -15.50 2.00 -6.14
C TYR A 331 -16.39 1.38 -7.22
N HIS A 332 -17.70 1.20 -6.98
CA HIS A 332 -18.65 0.82 -8.02
C HIS A 332 -18.69 1.87 -9.15
N CYS A 333 -18.70 3.14 -8.79
CA CYS A 333 -18.66 4.23 -9.77
C CYS A 333 -17.35 4.23 -10.58
N CYS A 334 -16.20 4.01 -9.93
CA CYS A 334 -14.89 3.91 -10.61
C CYS A 334 -14.86 2.72 -11.58
N PHE A 335 -15.28 1.54 -11.13
CA PHE A 335 -15.32 0.34 -11.96
C PHE A 335 -16.24 0.52 -13.18
N ARG A 336 -17.46 1.04 -12.98
CA ARG A 336 -18.38 1.28 -14.10
C ARG A 336 -17.81 2.26 -15.10
N TYR A 337 -17.13 3.30 -14.64
CA TYR A 337 -16.46 4.27 -15.49
C TYR A 337 -15.33 3.62 -16.32
N SER A 338 -14.50 2.76 -15.71
CA SER A 338 -13.37 2.12 -16.40
C SER A 338 -13.79 1.14 -17.51
N ILE A 339 -15.02 0.62 -17.45
CA ILE A 339 -15.58 -0.26 -18.50
C ILE A 339 -16.56 0.49 -19.43
N GLU A 340 -16.53 1.83 -19.42
CA GLU A 340 -17.41 2.70 -20.22
C GLU A 340 -18.91 2.48 -19.99
N ASP A 341 -19.29 1.93 -18.83
CA ASP A 341 -20.65 1.70 -18.40
C ASP A 341 -20.90 2.46 -17.09
N TYR A 342 -21.54 3.58 -17.17
CA TYR A 342 -21.65 4.55 -16.09
C TYR A 342 -22.58 4.12 -14.96
N MET A 343 -22.24 4.52 -13.72
CA MET A 343 -23.06 4.20 -12.55
C MET A 343 -24.43 4.91 -12.61
N THR A 344 -25.48 4.16 -12.29
CA THR A 344 -26.86 4.65 -12.14
C THR A 344 -27.42 4.28 -10.77
N ASN A 345 -28.57 4.85 -10.41
CA ASN A 345 -29.30 4.39 -9.21
C ASN A 345 -29.64 2.90 -9.29
N SER A 346 -30.04 2.42 -10.47
CA SER A 346 -30.37 1.01 -10.69
C SER A 346 -29.15 0.10 -10.54
N SER A 347 -28.01 0.44 -11.17
CA SER A 347 -26.80 -0.38 -11.06
C SER A 347 -26.32 -0.48 -9.60
N LEU A 348 -26.40 0.63 -8.85
CA LEU A 348 -26.00 0.65 -7.45
C LEU A 348 -26.97 -0.12 -6.53
N ARG A 349 -28.31 -0.10 -6.82
CA ARG A 349 -29.25 -0.99 -6.12
C ARG A 349 -28.91 -2.46 -6.34
N ASN A 350 -28.64 -2.85 -7.58
CA ASN A 350 -28.22 -4.20 -7.92
C ASN A 350 -26.92 -4.59 -7.17
N ARG A 351 -25.94 -3.68 -7.11
CA ARG A 351 -24.69 -3.89 -6.34
C ARG A 351 -24.93 -4.14 -4.86
N PHE A 352 -25.94 -3.51 -4.27
CA PHE A 352 -26.34 -3.71 -2.88
C PHE A 352 -27.39 -4.82 -2.67
N LEU A 353 -27.75 -5.54 -3.73
CA LEU A 353 -28.81 -6.57 -3.70
C LEU A 353 -30.15 -6.04 -3.16
N LEU A 354 -30.49 -4.80 -3.49
CA LEU A 354 -31.75 -4.16 -3.12
C LEU A 354 -32.79 -4.34 -4.23
N ASP A 355 -34.04 -4.39 -3.82
CA ASP A 355 -35.20 -4.47 -4.71
C ASP A 355 -35.43 -3.16 -5.50
N ASN A 356 -36.40 -3.21 -6.42
CA ASN A 356 -36.81 -2.06 -7.23
C ASN A 356 -37.91 -1.19 -6.57
N SER A 357 -38.12 -1.34 -5.27
CA SER A 357 -39.11 -0.56 -4.54
C SER A 357 -38.72 0.93 -4.46
N LYS A 358 -39.77 1.77 -4.26
CA LYS A 358 -39.53 3.20 -4.04
C LYS A 358 -38.64 3.50 -2.83
N PRO A 359 -38.81 2.85 -1.66
CA PRO A 359 -37.91 3.04 -0.53
C PRO A 359 -36.45 2.73 -0.84
N SER A 360 -36.17 1.65 -1.57
CA SER A 360 -34.82 1.30 -2.00
C SER A 360 -34.22 2.34 -2.96
N THR A 361 -35.03 2.83 -3.89
CA THR A 361 -34.64 3.90 -4.82
C THR A 361 -34.32 5.19 -4.08
N ASP A 362 -35.10 5.59 -3.10
CA ASP A 362 -34.93 6.81 -2.31
C ASP A 362 -33.64 6.70 -1.43
N ARG A 363 -33.40 5.54 -0.80
CA ARG A 363 -32.17 5.29 -0.01
C ARG A 363 -30.91 5.47 -0.86
N ILE A 364 -30.89 4.89 -2.05
CA ILE A 364 -29.75 5.01 -2.96
C ILE A 364 -29.62 6.43 -3.50
N SER A 365 -30.72 7.12 -3.82
CA SER A 365 -30.67 8.53 -4.23
C SER A 365 -30.07 9.43 -3.15
N ASN A 366 -30.40 9.19 -1.88
CA ASN A 366 -29.81 9.92 -0.76
C ASN A 366 -28.31 9.62 -0.62
N LEU A 367 -27.87 8.38 -0.80
CA LEU A 367 -26.48 7.99 -0.75
C LEU A 367 -25.68 8.67 -1.88
N ILE A 368 -26.20 8.67 -3.10
CA ILE A 368 -25.62 9.36 -4.27
C ILE A 368 -25.49 10.87 -3.99
N LYS A 369 -26.53 11.50 -3.43
CA LYS A 369 -26.50 12.93 -3.07
C LYS A 369 -25.36 13.22 -2.09
N LYS A 370 -25.16 12.36 -1.06
CA LYS A 370 -24.05 12.50 -0.11
C LYS A 370 -22.69 12.37 -0.79
N ALA A 371 -22.48 11.35 -1.62
CA ALA A 371 -21.24 11.14 -2.36
C ALA A 371 -20.91 12.34 -3.28
N LYS A 372 -21.93 12.95 -3.91
CA LYS A 372 -21.76 14.20 -4.68
C LYS A 372 -21.31 15.35 -3.80
N ASN A 373 -21.95 15.56 -2.64
CA ASN A 373 -21.59 16.64 -1.72
C ASN A 373 -20.15 16.46 -1.19
N MET A 374 -19.68 15.23 -1.05
CA MET A 374 -18.30 14.89 -0.68
C MET A 374 -17.32 15.05 -1.85
N LYS A 375 -17.78 15.43 -3.04
CA LYS A 375 -16.97 15.52 -4.28
C LYS A 375 -16.25 14.22 -4.62
N LEU A 376 -16.91 13.09 -4.38
CA LEU A 376 -16.40 11.77 -4.78
C LEU A 376 -16.85 11.41 -6.18
N ILE A 377 -18.05 11.83 -6.55
CA ILE A 377 -18.67 11.59 -7.85
C ILE A 377 -19.29 12.87 -8.39
N LYS A 378 -19.45 12.94 -9.70
CA LYS A 378 -20.16 14.02 -10.42
C LYS A 378 -21.20 13.44 -11.38
N VAL A 379 -22.06 14.29 -11.93
CA VAL A 379 -23.03 13.88 -12.95
C VAL A 379 -22.27 13.59 -14.25
N GLY A 380 -22.52 12.43 -14.80
CA GLY A 380 -22.01 11.96 -16.08
C GLY A 380 -23.05 12.04 -17.20
N PRO A 381 -22.78 11.39 -18.33
CA PRO A 381 -23.72 11.31 -19.46
C PRO A 381 -25.05 10.64 -19.06
N ASN A 382 -26.15 10.97 -19.75
CA ASN A 382 -27.46 10.30 -19.65
C ASN A 382 -28.00 10.12 -18.21
N LYS A 383 -27.84 11.14 -17.36
CA LYS A 383 -28.24 11.11 -15.92
C LYS A 383 -27.54 10.04 -15.11
N SER A 384 -26.35 9.60 -15.53
CA SER A 384 -25.49 8.70 -14.79
C SER A 384 -24.54 9.47 -13.87
N TYR A 385 -23.61 8.73 -13.23
CA TYR A 385 -22.59 9.27 -12.34
C TYR A 385 -21.22 8.71 -12.71
N ILE A 386 -20.20 9.56 -12.62
CA ILE A 386 -18.80 9.23 -12.86
C ILE A 386 -17.95 9.69 -11.66
N PRO A 387 -16.74 9.15 -11.47
CA PRO A 387 -15.84 9.63 -10.42
C PRO A 387 -15.54 11.12 -10.58
N PHE A 388 -15.31 11.82 -9.48
CA PHE A 388 -15.10 13.26 -9.54
C PHE A 388 -13.83 13.65 -10.33
N TRP A 389 -12.80 12.81 -10.29
CA TRP A 389 -11.53 12.99 -11.02
C TRP A 389 -11.63 12.67 -12.52
N ALA A 390 -12.65 11.95 -12.97
CA ALA A 390 -12.85 11.63 -14.38
C ALA A 390 -13.07 12.91 -15.20
N GLU A 391 -12.57 12.94 -16.43
CA GLU A 391 -12.74 14.03 -17.37
C GLU A 391 -14.08 14.01 -18.09
#